data_5d4959cf18b8086b420649a9ff2713ba
#
_entry.id   5d4959cf18b8086b420649a9ff2713ba
#
_cell.length_a   1.000
_cell.length_b   1.000
_cell.length_c   1.000
_cell.angle_alpha   90.00
_cell.angle_beta   90.00
_cell.angle_gamma   90.00
#
_symmetry.space_group_name_H-M   'P 1'
#
loop_
_entity.id
_entity.type
_entity.pdbx_description
1 polymer ?
#
loop_
_entity_poly.entity_id
_entity_poly.type
_entity_poly.pdbx_seq_one_letter_code
_entity_poly.pdbx_strand_id
1 'polypeptide(L)'
;MKKPSNLLYDDPFIASYEKIVTQKECSELIDLAKNQLEPSKVMGASKISEVRKSGHTWFQHDSHETVRQVCERIASIVKYPLNYAEQLQVVRYKVGGKFNAHFDSFDTFTQLGRTTISQSGQRIITALIYLNNVSLGGETLFPDLDIKVTPSEGTLLVFENCKKDSNKRHLFSKHEGCLVKEGEKWIATLWFHEKSQY
;
A
#
# COMPACT_ATOMS: atom_id res chain seq x y z
N MET A 1 14.12 -17.11 -5.23
CA MET A 1 13.15 -16.35 -4.41
C MET A 1 13.92 -15.24 -3.70
N LYS A 2 13.52 -13.99 -3.83
CA LYS A 2 14.16 -12.92 -3.07
C LYS A 2 13.74 -13.05 -1.60
N LYS A 3 14.72 -13.23 -0.71
CA LYS A 3 14.44 -13.22 0.73
C LYS A 3 14.17 -11.79 1.19
N PRO A 4 13.30 -11.58 2.20
CA PRO A 4 13.15 -10.25 2.80
C PRO A 4 14.50 -9.76 3.33
N SER A 5 14.73 -8.46 3.24
CA SER A 5 15.87 -7.82 3.90
C SER A 5 15.69 -7.86 5.42
N ASN A 6 14.44 -7.64 5.87
CA ASN A 6 14.06 -7.77 7.27
C ASN A 6 12.70 -8.45 7.38
N LEU A 7 12.60 -9.55 8.13
CA LEU A 7 11.34 -10.10 8.61
C LEU A 7 10.98 -9.32 9.88
N LEU A 8 9.86 -8.59 9.85
CA LEU A 8 9.43 -7.74 10.96
C LEU A 8 8.45 -8.47 11.89
N TYR A 9 7.62 -9.34 11.31
CA TYR A 9 6.67 -10.18 12.05
C TYR A 9 6.29 -11.41 11.22
N ASP A 10 5.91 -12.51 11.87
CA ASP A 10 5.68 -13.80 11.20
C ASP A 10 4.20 -14.08 10.92
N ASP A 11 3.29 -13.71 11.83
CA ASP A 11 1.85 -13.92 11.69
C ASP A 11 1.04 -12.72 12.25
N PRO A 12 0.55 -11.80 11.39
CA PRO A 12 0.61 -11.81 9.94
C PRO A 12 2.05 -11.64 9.43
N PHE A 13 2.37 -12.20 8.29
CA PHE A 13 3.66 -11.93 7.67
C PHE A 13 3.81 -10.43 7.40
N ILE A 14 4.84 -9.81 7.95
CA ILE A 14 5.22 -8.41 7.71
C ILE A 14 6.72 -8.38 7.44
N ALA A 15 7.13 -7.93 6.27
CA ALA A 15 8.54 -7.90 5.89
C ALA A 15 8.87 -6.71 4.99
N SER A 16 10.12 -6.26 5.06
CA SER A 16 10.67 -5.26 4.16
C SER A 16 11.72 -5.85 3.23
N TYR A 17 11.77 -5.31 2.01
CA TYR A 17 12.71 -5.65 0.96
C TYR A 17 13.36 -4.37 0.47
N GLU A 18 14.64 -4.22 0.71
CA GLU A 18 15.38 -3.02 0.32
C GLU A 18 15.77 -3.04 -1.17
N LYS A 19 15.87 -1.85 -1.76
CA LYS A 19 16.34 -1.65 -3.14
C LYS A 19 15.56 -2.49 -4.17
N ILE A 20 14.23 -2.55 -4.02
CA ILE A 20 13.35 -3.23 -4.97
C ILE A 20 13.07 -2.34 -6.17
N VAL A 21 12.89 -1.07 -5.93
CA VAL A 21 12.66 -0.05 -6.96
C VAL A 21 13.86 0.87 -6.98
N THR A 22 14.40 1.15 -8.15
CA THR A 22 15.55 2.05 -8.32
C THR A 22 15.13 3.49 -8.10
N GLN A 23 16.07 4.36 -7.76
CA GLN A 23 15.83 5.81 -7.62
C GLN A 23 15.22 6.40 -8.91
N LYS A 24 15.69 5.97 -10.07
CA LYS A 24 15.15 6.40 -11.37
C LYS A 24 13.67 6.02 -11.50
N GLU A 25 13.30 4.76 -11.22
CA GLU A 25 11.91 4.30 -11.26
C GLU A 25 11.04 5.04 -10.25
N CYS A 26 11.54 5.28 -9.03
CA CYS A 26 10.84 6.07 -8.01
C CYS A 26 10.54 7.49 -8.52
N SER A 27 11.53 8.17 -9.09
CA SER A 27 11.39 9.52 -9.66
C SER A 27 10.38 9.53 -10.81
N GLU A 28 10.45 8.54 -11.72
CA GLU A 28 9.50 8.42 -12.83
C GLU A 28 8.06 8.21 -12.36
N LEU A 29 7.83 7.34 -11.37
CA LEU A 29 6.49 7.14 -10.79
C LEU A 29 5.93 8.42 -10.14
N ILE A 30 6.79 9.17 -9.44
CA ILE A 30 6.41 10.48 -8.88
C ILE A 30 6.07 11.47 -10.00
N ASP A 31 6.89 11.54 -11.04
CA ASP A 31 6.69 12.46 -12.17
C ASP A 31 5.40 12.17 -12.94
N LEU A 32 5.09 10.90 -13.18
CA LEU A 32 3.82 10.48 -13.77
C LEU A 32 2.61 10.89 -12.90
N ALA A 33 2.75 10.78 -11.58
CA ALA A 33 1.64 11.00 -10.65
C ALA A 33 1.40 12.48 -10.32
N LYS A 34 2.44 13.31 -10.22
CA LYS A 34 2.38 14.64 -9.60
C LYS A 34 1.31 15.60 -10.16
N ASN A 35 0.96 15.47 -11.45
CA ASN A 35 -0.01 16.32 -12.14
C ASN A 35 -1.40 15.69 -12.22
N GLN A 36 -1.59 14.48 -11.69
CA GLN A 36 -2.84 13.71 -11.79
C GLN A 36 -3.45 13.40 -10.41
N LEU A 37 -2.92 14.03 -9.35
CA LEU A 37 -3.37 13.76 -7.99
C LEU A 37 -4.75 14.33 -7.71
N GLU A 38 -5.65 13.48 -7.23
CA GLU A 38 -6.94 13.84 -6.66
C GLU A 38 -6.91 13.71 -5.13
N PRO A 39 -7.71 14.51 -4.40
CA PRO A 39 -7.87 14.35 -2.95
C PRO A 39 -8.31 12.92 -2.59
N SER A 40 -7.59 12.27 -1.67
CA SER A 40 -7.92 10.91 -1.27
C SER A 40 -9.21 10.88 -0.44
N LYS A 41 -10.10 9.92 -0.79
CA LYS A 41 -11.32 9.63 -0.03
C LYS A 41 -11.14 8.31 0.72
N VAL A 42 -11.84 8.15 1.83
CA VAL A 42 -11.98 6.86 2.52
C VAL A 42 -13.22 6.16 1.96
N MET A 43 -13.14 4.83 1.73
CA MET A 43 -14.25 4.05 1.22
C MET A 43 -15.52 4.27 2.10
N GLY A 44 -16.63 4.61 1.46
CA GLY A 44 -17.89 4.91 2.14
C GLY A 44 -18.03 6.34 2.71
N ALA A 45 -16.99 7.19 2.59
CA ALA A 45 -17.08 8.59 3.02
C ALA A 45 -17.41 9.52 1.83
N SER A 46 -18.43 10.36 2.00
CA SER A 46 -18.85 11.35 0.99
C SER A 46 -18.00 12.64 1.01
N LYS A 47 -17.17 12.85 2.03
CA LYS A 47 -16.39 14.09 2.24
C LYS A 47 -14.92 13.76 2.46
N ILE A 48 -14.02 14.74 2.16
CA ILE A 48 -12.61 14.69 2.56
C ILE A 48 -12.57 14.55 4.08
N SER A 49 -11.94 13.47 4.54
CA SER A 49 -11.99 13.08 5.95
C SER A 49 -10.68 13.51 6.65
N GLU A 50 -10.81 13.98 7.90
CA GLU A 50 -9.65 14.14 8.80
C GLU A 50 -8.88 12.82 9.07
N VAL A 51 -9.50 11.68 8.70
CA VAL A 51 -8.91 10.34 8.81
C VAL A 51 -7.78 10.14 7.81
N ARG A 52 -7.88 10.72 6.59
CA ARG A 52 -6.87 10.60 5.53
C ARG A 52 -6.65 11.96 4.86
N LYS A 53 -5.45 12.50 4.99
CA LYS A 53 -5.02 13.75 4.34
C LYS A 53 -3.92 13.45 3.33
N SER A 54 -4.29 13.16 2.09
CA SER A 54 -3.38 12.84 0.99
C SER A 54 -4.01 13.15 -0.37
N GLY A 55 -3.18 13.17 -1.42
CA GLY A 55 -3.63 13.08 -2.82
C GLY A 55 -3.21 11.74 -3.41
N HIS A 56 -3.98 11.21 -4.36
CA HIS A 56 -3.66 9.95 -5.02
C HIS A 56 -4.01 9.96 -6.51
N THR A 57 -3.42 9.04 -7.25
CA THR A 57 -3.80 8.67 -8.62
C THR A 57 -3.63 7.16 -8.81
N TRP A 58 -4.18 6.62 -9.90
CA TRP A 58 -4.17 5.20 -10.22
C TRP A 58 -3.60 4.99 -11.62
N PHE A 59 -2.79 3.93 -11.77
CA PHE A 59 -2.20 3.53 -13.03
C PHE A 59 -2.59 2.10 -13.38
N GLN A 60 -3.09 1.88 -14.59
CA GLN A 60 -3.17 0.54 -15.16
C GLN A 60 -1.77 -0.07 -15.21
N HIS A 61 -1.66 -1.38 -15.05
CA HIS A 61 -0.35 -2.05 -14.96
C HIS A 61 0.49 -1.89 -16.22
N ASP A 62 -0.12 -1.69 -17.38
CA ASP A 62 0.51 -1.52 -18.69
C ASP A 62 0.52 -0.06 -19.20
N SER A 63 0.04 0.89 -18.39
CA SER A 63 -0.07 2.30 -18.79
C SER A 63 1.28 3.00 -19.08
N HIS A 64 2.36 2.48 -18.50
CA HIS A 64 3.72 2.97 -18.67
C HIS A 64 4.73 1.85 -18.39
N GLU A 65 5.85 1.84 -19.11
CA GLU A 65 6.87 0.79 -18.98
C GLU A 65 7.38 0.63 -17.54
N THR A 66 7.66 1.74 -16.86
CA THR A 66 8.10 1.73 -15.44
C THR A 66 7.03 1.16 -14.52
N VAL A 67 5.75 1.52 -14.74
CA VAL A 67 4.63 0.96 -13.96
C VAL A 67 4.56 -0.55 -14.15
N ARG A 68 4.62 -1.02 -15.40
CA ARG A 68 4.58 -2.45 -15.74
C ARG A 68 5.72 -3.22 -15.07
N GLN A 69 6.96 -2.76 -15.24
CA GLN A 69 8.15 -3.43 -14.68
C GLN A 69 8.11 -3.51 -13.15
N VAL A 70 7.69 -2.43 -12.49
CA VAL A 70 7.58 -2.38 -11.03
C VAL A 70 6.48 -3.33 -10.54
N CYS A 71 5.29 -3.32 -11.18
CA CYS A 71 4.18 -4.20 -10.81
C CYS A 71 4.53 -5.69 -11.00
N GLU A 72 5.14 -6.07 -12.13
CA GLU A 72 5.59 -7.45 -12.39
C GLU A 72 6.65 -7.92 -11.36
N ARG A 73 7.58 -7.03 -11.00
CA ARG A 73 8.61 -7.32 -10.00
C ARG A 73 8.01 -7.56 -8.61
N ILE A 74 7.03 -6.75 -8.22
CA ILE A 74 6.31 -6.92 -6.94
C ILE A 74 5.53 -8.24 -6.95
N ALA A 75 4.76 -8.51 -8.00
CA ALA A 75 4.01 -9.76 -8.15
C ALA A 75 4.91 -10.99 -8.00
N SER A 76 6.11 -10.95 -8.60
CA SER A 76 7.13 -12.00 -8.45
C SER A 76 7.63 -12.16 -7.01
N ILE A 77 7.78 -11.06 -6.26
CA ILE A 77 8.25 -11.09 -4.86
C ILE A 77 7.19 -11.66 -3.93
N VAL A 78 5.94 -11.18 -4.05
CA VAL A 78 4.82 -11.66 -3.24
C VAL A 78 4.30 -13.02 -3.68
N LYS A 79 4.73 -13.51 -4.86
CA LYS A 79 4.32 -14.78 -5.49
C LYS A 79 2.81 -14.86 -5.74
N TYR A 80 2.26 -13.77 -6.17
CA TYR A 80 0.86 -13.68 -6.53
C TYR A 80 0.73 -13.20 -7.98
N PRO A 81 -0.18 -13.75 -8.79
CA PRO A 81 -0.36 -13.31 -10.17
C PRO A 81 -0.75 -11.83 -10.23
N LEU A 82 -0.18 -11.07 -11.16
CA LEU A 82 -0.44 -9.62 -11.27
C LEU A 82 -1.91 -9.31 -11.58
N ASN A 83 -2.61 -10.18 -12.30
CA ASN A 83 -4.04 -10.02 -12.56
C ASN A 83 -4.94 -10.17 -11.32
N TYR A 84 -4.39 -10.52 -10.16
CA TYR A 84 -5.07 -10.49 -8.85
C TYR A 84 -4.83 -9.16 -8.12
N ALA A 85 -4.00 -8.28 -8.68
CA ALA A 85 -3.74 -6.97 -8.08
C ALA A 85 -4.69 -5.89 -8.61
N GLU A 86 -5.06 -4.93 -7.75
CA GLU A 86 -5.66 -3.67 -8.17
C GLU A 86 -4.66 -2.87 -9.02
N GLN A 87 -5.12 -1.82 -9.69
CA GLN A 87 -4.25 -0.83 -10.32
C GLN A 87 -3.23 -0.29 -9.31
N LEU A 88 -2.06 0.13 -9.77
CA LEU A 88 -1.05 0.75 -8.91
C LEU A 88 -1.56 2.10 -8.41
N GLN A 89 -1.78 2.23 -7.11
CA GLN A 89 -2.11 3.51 -6.48
C GLN A 89 -0.83 4.26 -6.11
N VAL A 90 -0.64 5.49 -6.62
CA VAL A 90 0.42 6.39 -6.15
C VAL A 90 -0.21 7.46 -5.25
N VAL A 91 0.40 7.68 -4.08
CA VAL A 91 -0.13 8.58 -3.04
C VAL A 91 0.94 9.55 -2.58
N ARG A 92 0.55 10.83 -2.44
CA ARG A 92 1.37 11.89 -1.86
C ARG A 92 0.76 12.38 -0.55
N TYR A 93 1.60 12.48 0.48
CA TYR A 93 1.32 13.16 1.73
C TYR A 93 2.23 14.37 1.85
N LYS A 94 1.65 15.57 1.96
CA LYS A 94 2.37 16.81 2.29
C LYS A 94 2.57 16.92 3.81
N VAL A 95 3.29 17.92 4.28
CA VAL A 95 3.34 18.25 5.71
C VAL A 95 1.92 18.35 6.28
N GLY A 96 1.68 17.72 7.42
CA GLY A 96 0.35 17.55 8.02
C GLY A 96 -0.48 16.40 7.41
N GLY A 97 0.04 15.74 6.37
CA GLY A 97 -0.58 14.55 5.76
C GLY A 97 -0.44 13.32 6.65
N LYS A 98 -1.47 12.48 6.67
CA LYS A 98 -1.53 11.24 7.46
C LYS A 98 -2.63 10.33 6.94
N PHE A 99 -2.62 9.10 7.41
CA PHE A 99 -3.74 8.17 7.31
C PHE A 99 -3.87 7.44 8.64
N ASN A 100 -4.94 7.70 9.38
CA ASN A 100 -5.17 7.10 10.69
C ASN A 100 -5.22 5.57 10.62
N ALA A 101 -5.05 4.92 11.77
CA ALA A 101 -5.05 3.46 11.87
C ALA A 101 -6.28 2.83 11.22
N HIS A 102 -6.04 1.90 10.30
CA HIS A 102 -7.05 1.26 9.47
C HIS A 102 -6.61 -0.15 9.08
N PHE A 103 -7.53 -0.87 8.45
CA PHE A 103 -7.25 -2.14 7.78
C PHE A 103 -7.41 -1.96 6.27
N ASP A 104 -6.55 -2.60 5.49
CA ASP A 104 -6.72 -2.66 4.04
C ASP A 104 -7.75 -3.70 3.60
N SER A 105 -7.94 -4.75 4.42
CA SER A 105 -9.00 -5.73 4.19
C SER A 105 -10.39 -5.10 4.35
N PHE A 106 -11.31 -5.45 3.45
CA PHE A 106 -12.70 -4.98 3.50
C PHE A 106 -13.41 -5.50 4.75
N ASP A 107 -14.31 -4.66 5.28
CA ASP A 107 -15.04 -4.99 6.49
C ASP A 107 -16.26 -5.89 6.19
N THR A 108 -16.20 -7.14 6.66
CA THR A 108 -17.27 -8.13 6.50
C THR A 108 -18.56 -7.80 7.26
N PHE A 109 -18.49 -6.89 8.23
CA PHE A 109 -19.67 -6.46 9.00
C PHE A 109 -20.48 -5.37 8.29
N THR A 110 -19.91 -4.67 7.32
CA THR A 110 -20.63 -3.66 6.54
C THR A 110 -21.23 -4.26 5.26
N GLN A 111 -22.38 -3.71 4.81
CA GLN A 111 -22.98 -4.11 3.53
C GLN A 111 -22.03 -3.85 2.36
N LEU A 112 -21.38 -2.68 2.35
CA LEU A 112 -20.42 -2.28 1.31
C LEU A 112 -19.26 -3.28 1.24
N GLY A 113 -18.65 -3.63 2.40
CA GLY A 113 -17.56 -4.58 2.43
C GLY A 113 -17.95 -5.96 1.92
N ARG A 114 -19.12 -6.50 2.33
CA ARG A 114 -19.63 -7.78 1.82
C ARG A 114 -19.86 -7.75 0.30
N THR A 115 -20.44 -6.69 -0.21
CA THR A 115 -20.67 -6.52 -1.65
C THR A 115 -19.35 -6.49 -2.42
N THR A 116 -18.38 -5.69 -1.93
CA THR A 116 -17.05 -5.60 -2.55
C THR A 116 -16.35 -6.97 -2.55
N ILE A 117 -16.36 -7.69 -1.42
CA ILE A 117 -15.76 -9.03 -1.34
C ILE A 117 -16.45 -10.02 -2.30
N SER A 118 -17.77 -9.95 -2.43
CA SER A 118 -18.51 -10.82 -3.36
C SER A 118 -18.07 -10.59 -4.81
N GLN A 119 -17.83 -9.35 -5.20
CA GLN A 119 -17.47 -8.96 -6.57
C GLN A 119 -15.98 -9.18 -6.86
N SER A 120 -15.09 -8.63 -6.05
CA SER A 120 -13.64 -8.58 -6.30
C SER A 120 -12.80 -9.50 -5.41
N GLY A 121 -13.41 -10.21 -4.44
CA GLY A 121 -12.66 -10.93 -3.42
C GLY A 121 -12.11 -9.99 -2.33
N GLN A 122 -11.51 -10.58 -1.31
CA GLN A 122 -10.88 -9.85 -0.21
C GLN A 122 -9.46 -9.45 -0.58
N ARG A 123 -9.00 -8.26 -0.12
CA ARG A 123 -7.59 -7.87 -0.14
C ARG A 123 -6.81 -8.71 0.85
N ILE A 124 -5.92 -9.56 0.38
CA ILE A 124 -5.16 -10.51 1.19
C ILE A 124 -3.73 -10.07 1.46
N ILE A 125 -3.09 -9.37 0.52
CA ILE A 125 -1.72 -8.86 0.67
C ILE A 125 -1.69 -7.39 0.27
N THR A 126 -0.96 -6.60 1.04
CA THR A 126 -0.56 -5.23 0.68
C THR A 126 0.93 -5.20 0.38
N ALA A 127 1.28 -4.61 -0.75
CA ALA A 127 2.64 -4.34 -1.18
C ALA A 127 2.81 -2.82 -1.36
N LEU A 128 3.50 -2.18 -0.41
CA LEU A 128 3.69 -0.74 -0.33
C LEU A 128 5.14 -0.37 -0.61
N ILE A 129 5.39 0.47 -1.62
CA ILE A 129 6.71 0.99 -1.95
C ILE A 129 6.85 2.40 -1.41
N TYR A 130 7.95 2.72 -0.76
CA TYR A 130 8.35 4.08 -0.48
C TYR A 130 9.10 4.64 -1.70
N LEU A 131 8.56 5.70 -2.31
CA LEU A 131 9.13 6.31 -3.52
C LEU A 131 10.13 7.41 -3.20
N ASN A 132 10.24 7.82 -1.96
CA ASN A 132 11.24 8.78 -1.49
C ASN A 132 11.55 8.61 0.01
N ASN A 133 12.64 9.21 0.44
CA ASN A 133 12.93 9.39 1.85
C ASN A 133 12.09 10.55 2.41
N VAL A 134 11.75 10.50 3.70
CA VAL A 134 11.00 11.55 4.40
C VAL A 134 11.89 12.16 5.49
N SER A 135 11.98 13.50 5.54
CA SER A 135 12.87 14.18 6.47
C SER A 135 12.49 13.97 7.93
N LEU A 136 11.17 14.01 8.25
CA LEU A 136 10.66 13.78 9.59
C LEU A 136 9.21 13.29 9.59
N GLY A 137 8.94 12.20 10.31
CA GLY A 137 7.61 11.58 10.38
C GLY A 137 7.31 10.70 9.17
N GLY A 138 6.03 10.46 8.89
CA GLY A 138 5.59 9.69 7.73
C GLY A 138 5.82 8.19 7.80
N GLU A 139 6.20 7.64 8.94
CA GLU A 139 6.41 6.21 9.13
C GLU A 139 5.13 5.42 8.86
N THR A 140 5.25 4.13 8.54
CA THR A 140 4.15 3.18 8.61
C THR A 140 4.24 2.46 9.95
N LEU A 141 3.20 2.61 10.78
CA LEU A 141 3.13 2.04 12.13
C LEU A 141 2.08 0.93 12.16
N PHE A 142 2.43 -0.21 12.75
CA PHE A 142 1.52 -1.28 13.15
C PHE A 142 1.31 -1.16 14.67
N PRO A 143 0.27 -0.43 15.13
CA PRO A 143 0.17 -0.01 16.54
C PRO A 143 0.02 -1.17 17.51
N ASP A 144 -0.67 -2.23 17.09
CA ASP A 144 -0.91 -3.40 17.95
C ASP A 144 0.32 -4.32 18.08
N LEU A 145 1.39 -4.06 17.31
CA LEU A 145 2.67 -4.79 17.31
C LEU A 145 3.86 -3.92 17.75
N ASP A 146 3.65 -2.63 17.91
CA ASP A 146 4.71 -1.62 18.12
C ASP A 146 5.82 -1.65 17.03
N ILE A 147 5.43 -2.01 15.80
CA ILE A 147 6.34 -2.04 14.65
C ILE A 147 6.22 -0.74 13.86
N LYS A 148 7.34 -0.06 13.69
CA LYS A 148 7.45 1.20 12.96
C LYS A 148 8.43 1.05 11.79
N VAL A 149 7.96 1.34 10.57
CA VAL A 149 8.78 1.28 9.36
C VAL A 149 9.01 2.70 8.83
N THR A 150 10.25 3.15 8.87
CA THR A 150 10.64 4.46 8.33
C THR A 150 10.68 4.40 6.79
N PRO A 151 10.11 5.41 6.09
CA PRO A 151 10.20 5.52 4.65
C PRO A 151 11.65 5.55 4.19
N SER A 152 12.02 4.62 3.32
CA SER A 152 13.33 4.54 2.67
C SER A 152 13.10 4.29 1.18
N GLU A 153 13.61 5.20 0.33
CA GLU A 153 13.43 5.17 -1.12
C GLU A 153 13.75 3.79 -1.71
N GLY A 154 12.85 3.29 -2.55
CA GLY A 154 12.98 2.01 -3.23
C GLY A 154 12.70 0.79 -2.36
N THR A 155 12.36 0.96 -1.08
CA THR A 155 12.00 -0.13 -0.17
C THR A 155 10.54 -0.54 -0.37
N LEU A 156 10.32 -1.85 -0.49
CA LEU A 156 9.01 -2.49 -0.53
C LEU A 156 8.69 -3.06 0.85
N LEU A 157 7.58 -2.64 1.43
CA LEU A 157 6.95 -3.22 2.61
C LEU A 157 5.80 -4.14 2.16
N VAL A 158 5.84 -5.41 2.56
CA VAL A 158 4.79 -6.40 2.27
C VAL A 158 4.17 -6.86 3.57
N PHE A 159 2.85 -6.93 3.63
CA PHE A 159 2.14 -7.51 4.76
C PHE A 159 0.83 -8.19 4.37
N GLU A 160 0.51 -9.25 5.11
CA GLU A 160 -0.76 -9.96 4.98
C GLU A 160 -1.88 -9.21 5.69
N ASN A 161 -3.03 -9.09 5.02
CA ASN A 161 -4.23 -8.45 5.55
C ASN A 161 -5.18 -9.43 6.24
N CYS A 162 -5.05 -10.70 5.89
CA CYS A 162 -5.94 -11.77 6.34
C CYS A 162 -5.15 -12.88 7.02
N LYS A 163 -5.85 -13.67 7.82
CA LYS A 163 -5.30 -14.89 8.40
C LYS A 163 -4.96 -15.88 7.30
N LYS A 164 -3.91 -16.65 7.50
CA LYS A 164 -3.44 -17.66 6.56
C LYS A 164 -4.58 -18.57 6.08
N ASP A 165 -4.59 -18.86 4.79
CA ASP A 165 -5.59 -19.71 4.12
C ASP A 165 -7.05 -19.28 4.39
N SER A 166 -7.26 -17.98 4.58
CA SER A 166 -8.57 -17.43 4.94
C SER A 166 -8.72 -15.99 4.40
N ASN A 167 -9.97 -15.58 4.15
CA ASN A 167 -10.31 -14.18 3.87
C ASN A 167 -10.73 -13.39 5.13
N LYS A 168 -10.54 -13.97 6.31
CA LYS A 168 -10.83 -13.30 7.57
C LYS A 168 -9.69 -12.32 7.89
N ARG A 169 -10.05 -11.07 8.16
CA ARG A 169 -9.11 -10.03 8.59
C ARG A 169 -8.17 -10.51 9.70
N HIS A 170 -6.87 -10.24 9.53
CA HIS A 170 -5.92 -10.39 10.61
C HIS A 170 -5.89 -9.11 11.46
N LEU A 171 -6.16 -9.20 12.77
CA LEU A 171 -6.28 -8.01 13.60
C LEU A 171 -4.96 -7.23 13.72
N PHE A 172 -3.82 -7.91 13.71
CA PHE A 172 -2.50 -7.29 13.74
C PHE A 172 -2.05 -6.70 12.41
N SER A 173 -2.87 -6.80 11.33
CA SER A 173 -2.61 -6.06 10.08
C SER A 173 -3.05 -4.59 10.14
N LYS A 174 -3.66 -4.15 11.26
CA LYS A 174 -4.01 -2.75 11.45
C LYS A 174 -2.76 -1.89 11.40
N HIS A 175 -2.77 -0.87 10.55
CA HIS A 175 -1.63 0.00 10.35
C HIS A 175 -2.06 1.44 10.10
N GLU A 176 -1.12 2.38 10.28
CA GLU A 176 -1.33 3.79 9.99
C GLU A 176 -0.16 4.40 9.22
N GLY A 177 -0.45 5.41 8.41
CA GLY A 177 0.54 6.35 7.90
C GLY A 177 0.69 7.51 8.86
N CYS A 178 1.77 7.53 9.63
CA CYS A 178 2.04 8.56 10.61
C CYS A 178 2.12 9.96 9.97
N LEU A 179 1.92 10.98 10.78
CA LEU A 179 1.98 12.38 10.37
C LEU A 179 3.31 12.71 9.72
N VAL A 180 3.28 13.28 8.49
CA VAL A 180 4.45 13.90 7.87
C VAL A 180 4.68 15.24 8.55
N LYS A 181 5.81 15.36 9.22
CA LYS A 181 6.18 16.57 9.98
C LYS A 181 7.06 17.51 9.17
N GLU A 182 7.90 16.95 8.28
CA GLU A 182 8.79 17.72 7.41
C GLU A 182 8.98 17.00 6.07
N GLY A 183 9.06 17.78 4.99
CA GLY A 183 9.16 17.26 3.62
C GLY A 183 7.82 16.76 3.08
N GLU A 184 7.86 15.70 2.29
CA GLU A 184 6.69 15.02 1.77
C GLU A 184 6.94 13.52 1.68
N LYS A 185 5.87 12.72 1.71
CA LYS A 185 5.94 11.28 1.56
C LYS A 185 5.22 10.87 0.30
N TRP A 186 5.91 10.10 -0.55
CA TRP A 186 5.35 9.45 -1.70
C TRP A 186 5.42 7.94 -1.55
N ILE A 187 4.32 7.26 -1.80
CA ILE A 187 4.24 5.80 -1.81
C ILE A 187 3.51 5.31 -3.06
N ALA A 188 3.80 4.08 -3.45
CA ALA A 188 2.98 3.34 -4.40
C ALA A 188 2.49 2.05 -3.75
N THR A 189 1.23 1.67 -3.96
CA THR A 189 0.62 0.50 -3.33
C THR A 189 -0.07 -0.39 -4.35
N LEU A 190 0.19 -1.69 -4.26
CA LEU A 190 -0.55 -2.76 -4.91
C LEU A 190 -1.26 -3.59 -3.84
N TRP A 191 -2.58 -3.78 -4.00
CA TRP A 191 -3.35 -4.72 -3.19
C TRP A 191 -3.67 -5.96 -4.00
N PHE A 192 -3.28 -7.12 -3.49
CA PHE A 192 -3.61 -8.41 -4.09
C PHE A 192 -4.85 -8.99 -3.45
N HIS A 193 -5.75 -9.47 -4.27
CA HIS A 193 -7.02 -10.06 -3.88
C HIS A 193 -7.00 -11.58 -3.91
N GLU A 194 -8.01 -12.22 -3.32
CA GLU A 194 -8.23 -13.66 -3.45
C GLU A 194 -8.83 -14.06 -4.82
N LYS A 195 -9.29 -13.07 -5.61
CA LYS A 195 -9.85 -13.27 -6.96
C LYS A 195 -9.10 -12.43 -7.99
N SER A 196 -9.12 -12.90 -9.26
CA SER A 196 -8.64 -12.08 -10.39
C SER A 196 -9.46 -10.79 -10.49
N GLN A 197 -8.80 -9.68 -10.83
CA GLN A 197 -9.42 -8.37 -11.01
C GLN A 197 -9.76 -8.08 -12.48
N TYR A 198 -9.23 -8.87 -13.42
CA TYR A 198 -9.48 -8.82 -14.87
C TYR A 198 -9.11 -10.14 -15.54
#